data_04beefe508489f7a3618f302c1f84a2f
#
_entry.id   04beefe508489f7a3618f302c1f84a2f
#
_cell.length_a   1.000
_cell.length_b   1.000
_cell.length_c   1.000
_cell.angle_alpha   90.00
_cell.angle_beta   90.00
_cell.angle_gamma   90.00
#
_symmetry.space_group_name_H-M   'P 1'
#
loop_
_entity.id
_entity.type
_entity.pdbx_description
1 polymer ?
#
loop_
_entity_poly.entity_id
_entity_poly.type
_entity_poly.pdbx_seq_one_letter_code
_entity_poly.pdbx_strand_id
1 'polypeptide(L)'
;MFSLQPPKPSPLFSEASETFLSLKAKKAKPSVIAEHRNTYKRFVEICGDRPIRDYAGEDASDFKTMMEQLPVNYGKNRKDTRTVAELVSEANRKNLERISGKATKNHFTRLSALWRHYEPIGKVDRNPFVGGWKFDTTAKTQRIRWSNDDLITLIANPWPFQTISQATFGLIVGIASYTGMREEEICRLRPQDIIQIQDVWCIVVQVHRAHKDAPWEAWDPKTEAGARIVPLCQPLLDTGLVEMAERAKNQRRRYLFKDLDFTGMDMKRSGIFQRNFSSFKSRLGIGREKVFHSFRHNVSTKLRNIHEHGDGGLRESWIDDFLGHEGLNKSVGNTVYFDDVDITNLKRVADSMSYPEFWDLKRLMGKQ
;
A
#
# COMPACT_ATOMS: atom_id res chain seq x y z
N MET A 1 33.33 -39.33 -25.23
CA MET A 1 32.35 -39.72 -24.22
C MET A 1 32.16 -38.58 -23.24
N PHE A 2 31.07 -37.82 -23.36
CA PHE A 2 30.73 -36.81 -22.37
C PHE A 2 30.22 -37.57 -21.12
N SER A 3 30.98 -37.50 -20.04
CA SER A 3 30.50 -37.96 -18.73
C SER A 3 29.34 -37.08 -18.29
N LEU A 4 28.12 -37.57 -18.44
CA LEU A 4 26.95 -36.98 -17.81
C LEU A 4 27.11 -37.13 -16.28
N GLN A 5 27.60 -36.09 -15.64
CA GLN A 5 27.53 -36.05 -14.20
C GLN A 5 26.05 -36.17 -13.76
N PRO A 6 25.74 -37.04 -12.80
CA PRO A 6 24.38 -37.15 -12.30
C PRO A 6 23.91 -35.80 -11.82
N PRO A 7 22.65 -35.40 -12.13
CA PRO A 7 22.11 -34.14 -11.71
C PRO A 7 22.23 -33.98 -10.20
N LYS A 8 22.67 -32.81 -9.73
CA LYS A 8 22.77 -32.51 -8.30
C LYS A 8 21.43 -32.76 -7.62
N PRO A 9 21.39 -33.37 -6.43
CA PRO A 9 20.15 -33.63 -5.72
C PRO A 9 19.37 -32.33 -5.54
N SER A 10 18.08 -32.32 -5.92
CA SER A 10 17.18 -31.20 -5.83
C SER A 10 16.31 -31.37 -4.58
N PRO A 11 16.16 -30.34 -3.71
CA PRO A 11 15.34 -30.46 -2.51
C PRO A 11 13.85 -30.57 -2.87
N LEU A 12 13.04 -31.13 -1.96
CA LEU A 12 11.59 -31.03 -2.06
C LEU A 12 11.13 -29.56 -2.10
N PHE A 13 10.01 -29.31 -2.75
CA PHE A 13 9.47 -27.95 -2.84
C PHE A 13 9.22 -27.34 -1.45
N SER A 14 8.68 -28.13 -0.52
CA SER A 14 8.44 -27.69 0.86
C SER A 14 9.74 -27.25 1.56
N GLU A 15 10.82 -28.04 1.45
CA GLU A 15 12.13 -27.72 2.04
C GLU A 15 12.75 -26.48 1.39
N ALA A 16 12.73 -26.42 0.07
CA ALA A 16 13.24 -25.29 -0.70
C ALA A 16 12.50 -23.99 -0.36
N SER A 17 11.17 -24.06 -0.24
CA SER A 17 10.34 -22.91 0.04
C SER A 17 10.58 -22.35 1.46
N GLU A 18 10.71 -23.18 2.49
CA GLU A 18 10.99 -22.71 3.85
C GLU A 18 12.42 -22.15 3.98
N THR A 19 13.39 -22.75 3.29
CA THR A 19 14.77 -22.20 3.22
C THR A 19 14.76 -20.81 2.58
N PHE A 20 14.08 -20.64 1.44
CA PHE A 20 13.95 -19.35 0.76
C PHE A 20 13.22 -18.32 1.64
N LEU A 21 12.14 -18.72 2.30
CA LEU A 21 11.37 -17.81 3.18
C LEU A 21 12.21 -17.34 4.37
N SER A 22 13.01 -18.21 4.96
CA SER A 22 13.91 -17.87 6.07
C SER A 22 14.96 -16.83 5.65
N LEU A 23 15.52 -16.95 4.45
CA LEU A 23 16.44 -15.96 3.89
C LEU A 23 15.73 -14.63 3.58
N LYS A 24 14.55 -14.71 2.96
CA LYS A 24 13.75 -13.54 2.59
C LYS A 24 13.25 -12.76 3.81
N ALA A 25 12.93 -13.44 4.90
CA ALA A 25 12.44 -12.83 6.15
C ALA A 25 13.43 -11.84 6.79
N LYS A 26 14.72 -11.96 6.47
CA LYS A 26 15.75 -11.01 6.96
C LYS A 26 15.56 -9.58 6.41
N LYS A 27 14.86 -9.43 5.28
CA LYS A 27 14.68 -8.13 4.59
C LYS A 27 13.23 -7.79 4.26
N ALA A 28 12.33 -8.75 4.26
CA ALA A 28 10.94 -8.56 3.85
C ALA A 28 10.01 -8.40 5.06
N LYS A 29 8.93 -7.64 4.87
CA LYS A 29 7.87 -7.48 5.89
C LYS A 29 7.18 -8.81 6.18
N PRO A 30 6.71 -9.04 7.41
CA PRO A 30 6.00 -10.27 7.79
C PRO A 30 4.81 -10.61 6.90
N SER A 31 4.05 -9.61 6.45
CA SER A 31 2.92 -9.83 5.52
C SER A 31 3.37 -10.41 4.17
N VAL A 32 4.51 -9.96 3.65
CA VAL A 32 5.07 -10.47 2.39
C VAL A 32 5.46 -11.95 2.53
N ILE A 33 6.08 -12.31 3.67
CA ILE A 33 6.43 -13.72 3.97
C ILE A 33 5.15 -14.56 4.08
N ALA A 34 4.12 -14.07 4.76
CA ALA A 34 2.84 -14.78 4.87
C ALA A 34 2.16 -14.97 3.50
N GLU A 35 2.25 -13.99 2.60
CA GLU A 35 1.72 -14.11 1.24
C GLU A 35 2.47 -15.16 0.40
N HIS A 36 3.80 -15.22 0.51
CA HIS A 36 4.61 -16.26 -0.13
C HIS A 36 4.24 -17.64 0.43
N ARG A 37 4.23 -17.80 1.76
CA ARG A 37 3.87 -19.07 2.42
C ARG A 37 2.49 -19.56 1.98
N ASN A 38 1.51 -18.66 1.90
CA ASN A 38 0.17 -18.98 1.41
C ASN A 38 0.18 -19.43 -0.07
N THR A 39 1.00 -18.80 -0.90
CA THR A 39 1.18 -19.21 -2.30
C THR A 39 1.80 -20.62 -2.38
N TYR A 40 2.84 -20.87 -1.63
CA TYR A 40 3.57 -22.14 -1.65
C TYR A 40 2.72 -23.29 -1.12
N LYS A 41 1.95 -23.04 -0.04
CA LYS A 41 0.96 -24.02 0.44
C LYS A 41 -0.04 -24.41 -0.66
N ARG A 42 -0.59 -23.43 -1.37
CA ARG A 42 -1.54 -23.68 -2.48
C ARG A 42 -0.90 -24.44 -3.63
N PHE A 43 0.36 -24.14 -3.93
CA PHE A 43 1.07 -24.84 -4.98
C PHE A 43 1.25 -26.32 -4.63
N VAL A 44 1.63 -26.64 -3.40
CA VAL A 44 1.73 -28.03 -2.92
C VAL A 44 0.36 -28.72 -2.91
N GLU A 45 -0.71 -28.03 -2.50
CA GLU A 45 -2.08 -28.57 -2.51
C GLU A 45 -2.55 -28.97 -3.92
N ILE A 46 -2.11 -28.26 -4.95
CA ILE A 46 -2.55 -28.46 -6.35
C ILE A 46 -1.59 -29.41 -7.08
N CYS A 47 -0.29 -29.20 -6.96
CA CYS A 47 0.72 -29.89 -7.76
C CYS A 47 1.48 -30.99 -7.00
N GLY A 48 1.18 -31.20 -5.71
CA GLY A 48 1.90 -32.14 -4.83
C GLY A 48 3.25 -31.57 -4.37
N ASP A 49 3.91 -32.28 -3.41
CA ASP A 49 5.24 -31.93 -2.93
C ASP A 49 6.28 -32.85 -3.58
N ARG A 50 7.09 -32.30 -4.48
CA ARG A 50 8.09 -33.01 -5.29
C ARG A 50 9.40 -32.22 -5.28
N PRO A 51 10.55 -32.82 -5.70
CA PRO A 51 11.77 -32.07 -5.95
C PRO A 51 11.53 -30.87 -6.87
N ILE A 52 12.06 -29.67 -6.52
CA ILE A 52 11.76 -28.44 -7.28
C ILE A 52 12.19 -28.51 -8.75
N ARG A 53 13.12 -29.40 -9.10
CA ARG A 53 13.57 -29.63 -10.48
C ARG A 53 12.51 -30.30 -11.33
N ASP A 54 11.64 -31.11 -10.72
CA ASP A 54 10.70 -31.99 -11.41
C ASP A 54 9.44 -31.24 -11.86
N TYR A 55 9.28 -29.96 -11.48
CA TYR A 55 8.16 -29.14 -11.95
C TYR A 55 8.48 -28.52 -13.31
N ALA A 56 7.50 -28.63 -14.21
CA ALA A 56 7.58 -28.16 -15.58
C ALA A 56 6.49 -27.11 -15.90
N GLY A 57 6.42 -26.71 -17.16
CA GLY A 57 5.38 -25.78 -17.65
C GLY A 57 3.96 -26.33 -17.51
N GLU A 58 3.78 -27.65 -17.58
CA GLU A 58 2.50 -28.31 -17.36
C GLU A 58 1.98 -28.06 -15.93
N ASP A 59 2.83 -28.25 -14.90
CA ASP A 59 2.46 -27.97 -13.51
C ASP A 59 2.07 -26.50 -13.30
N ALA A 60 2.77 -25.58 -13.95
CA ALA A 60 2.43 -24.16 -13.90
C ALA A 60 1.08 -23.88 -14.59
N SER A 61 0.78 -24.59 -15.68
CA SER A 61 -0.51 -24.51 -16.38
C SER A 61 -1.65 -25.02 -15.50
N ASP A 62 -1.47 -26.18 -14.87
CA ASP A 62 -2.45 -26.78 -13.99
C ASP A 62 -2.72 -25.91 -12.76
N PHE A 63 -1.66 -25.40 -12.16
CA PHE A 63 -1.76 -24.43 -11.06
C PHE A 63 -2.56 -23.19 -11.47
N LYS A 64 -2.27 -22.61 -12.65
CA LYS A 64 -3.00 -21.45 -13.17
C LYS A 64 -4.49 -21.77 -13.33
N THR A 65 -4.80 -22.86 -14.03
CA THR A 65 -6.17 -23.28 -14.32
C THR A 65 -6.97 -23.49 -13.04
N MET A 66 -6.38 -24.18 -12.07
CA MET A 66 -7.04 -24.43 -10.77
C MET A 66 -7.24 -23.15 -9.97
N MET A 67 -6.23 -22.26 -9.94
CA MET A 67 -6.33 -20.97 -9.26
C MET A 67 -7.47 -20.09 -9.83
N GLU A 68 -7.65 -20.08 -11.15
CA GLU A 68 -8.69 -19.30 -11.81
C GLU A 68 -10.10 -19.84 -11.54
N GLN A 69 -10.23 -21.09 -11.11
CA GLN A 69 -11.50 -21.71 -10.72
C GLN A 69 -11.85 -21.51 -9.22
N LEU A 70 -10.90 -21.13 -8.39
CA LEU A 70 -11.13 -20.95 -6.96
C LEU A 70 -11.98 -19.71 -6.65
N PRO A 71 -12.84 -19.75 -5.62
CA PRO A 71 -13.62 -18.59 -5.21
C PRO A 71 -12.75 -17.48 -4.61
N VAL A 72 -13.14 -16.22 -4.79
CA VAL A 72 -12.39 -15.02 -4.34
C VAL A 72 -12.11 -15.01 -2.83
N ASN A 73 -12.91 -15.71 -2.03
CA ASN A 73 -12.74 -15.80 -0.57
C ASN A 73 -11.90 -17.01 -0.12
N TYR A 74 -11.35 -17.79 -1.04
CA TYR A 74 -10.49 -18.92 -0.73
C TYR A 74 -9.33 -18.55 0.19
N GLY A 75 -9.14 -19.33 1.25
CA GLY A 75 -8.06 -19.15 2.22
C GLY A 75 -8.23 -17.94 3.16
N LYS A 76 -9.35 -17.22 3.14
CA LYS A 76 -9.67 -16.15 4.10
C LYS A 76 -10.17 -16.69 5.43
N ASN A 77 -10.82 -17.83 5.44
CA ASN A 77 -11.24 -18.51 6.66
C ASN A 77 -10.18 -19.53 7.07
N ARG A 78 -9.49 -19.29 8.18
CA ARG A 78 -8.47 -20.20 8.72
C ARG A 78 -9.00 -21.53 9.21
N LYS A 79 -10.31 -21.63 9.46
CA LYS A 79 -11.01 -22.86 9.89
C LYS A 79 -11.51 -23.69 8.72
N ASP A 80 -11.31 -23.22 7.49
CA ASP A 80 -11.75 -23.93 6.30
C ASP A 80 -10.79 -25.09 6.00
N THR A 81 -11.28 -26.31 6.11
CA THR A 81 -10.52 -27.55 5.89
C THR A 81 -10.80 -28.20 4.53
N ARG A 82 -11.63 -27.57 3.71
CA ARG A 82 -12.00 -28.11 2.39
C ARG A 82 -10.80 -28.13 1.47
N THR A 83 -10.73 -29.16 0.66
CA THR A 83 -9.75 -29.31 -0.41
C THR A 83 -10.00 -28.30 -1.54
N VAL A 84 -8.99 -28.08 -2.37
CA VAL A 84 -9.11 -27.23 -3.58
C VAL A 84 -10.25 -27.74 -4.48
N ALA A 85 -10.36 -29.06 -4.68
CA ALA A 85 -11.40 -29.65 -5.52
C ALA A 85 -12.83 -29.41 -4.98
N GLU A 86 -13.02 -29.54 -3.66
CA GLU A 86 -14.30 -29.25 -3.00
C GLU A 86 -14.69 -27.78 -3.13
N LEU A 87 -13.73 -26.88 -3.00
CA LEU A 87 -13.94 -25.43 -3.13
C LEU A 87 -14.30 -25.04 -4.56
N VAL A 88 -13.66 -25.64 -5.56
CA VAL A 88 -13.98 -25.44 -6.97
C VAL A 88 -15.38 -25.97 -7.28
N SER A 89 -15.72 -27.17 -6.80
CA SER A 89 -17.05 -27.77 -6.96
C SER A 89 -18.15 -26.89 -6.34
N GLU A 90 -17.94 -26.43 -5.11
CA GLU A 90 -18.88 -25.50 -4.46
C GLU A 90 -19.01 -24.20 -5.23
N ALA A 91 -17.88 -23.64 -5.66
CA ALA A 91 -17.85 -22.40 -6.41
C ALA A 91 -18.59 -22.51 -7.75
N ASN A 92 -18.52 -23.65 -8.41
CA ASN A 92 -19.30 -23.95 -9.63
C ASN A 92 -20.80 -24.06 -9.31
N ARG A 93 -21.16 -24.85 -8.29
CA ARG A 93 -22.56 -25.07 -7.90
C ARG A 93 -23.26 -23.77 -7.48
N LYS A 94 -22.54 -22.87 -6.75
CA LYS A 94 -23.09 -21.62 -6.21
C LYS A 94 -22.82 -20.40 -7.10
N ASN A 95 -22.21 -20.58 -8.25
CA ASN A 95 -21.77 -19.51 -9.15
C ASN A 95 -21.03 -18.37 -8.42
N LEU A 96 -20.08 -18.75 -7.54
CA LEU A 96 -19.32 -17.77 -6.75
C LEU A 96 -18.34 -16.99 -7.63
N GLU A 97 -18.02 -15.76 -7.24
CA GLU A 97 -16.99 -14.97 -7.87
C GLU A 97 -15.61 -15.65 -7.73
N ARG A 98 -14.83 -15.68 -8.82
CA ARG A 98 -13.52 -16.35 -8.91
C ARG A 98 -12.38 -15.40 -8.58
N ILE A 99 -11.23 -15.97 -8.22
CA ILE A 99 -9.97 -15.26 -8.07
C ILE A 99 -9.67 -14.53 -9.38
N SER A 100 -9.28 -13.24 -9.28
CA SER A 100 -8.93 -12.45 -10.46
C SER A 100 -7.61 -12.90 -11.10
N GLY A 101 -7.48 -12.77 -12.42
CA GLY A 101 -6.22 -13.05 -13.12
C GLY A 101 -5.04 -12.25 -12.58
N LYS A 102 -5.26 -11.03 -12.08
CA LYS A 102 -4.22 -10.26 -11.36
C LYS A 102 -3.76 -10.97 -10.09
N ALA A 103 -4.65 -11.57 -9.32
CA ALA A 103 -4.27 -12.32 -8.11
C ALA A 103 -3.50 -13.60 -8.50
N THR A 104 -3.93 -14.32 -9.55
CA THR A 104 -3.20 -15.47 -10.09
C THR A 104 -1.80 -15.07 -10.57
N LYS A 105 -1.66 -13.95 -11.29
CA LYS A 105 -0.36 -13.40 -11.68
C LYS A 105 0.55 -13.12 -10.49
N ASN A 106 0.00 -12.61 -9.38
CA ASN A 106 0.78 -12.38 -8.17
C ASN A 106 1.30 -13.70 -7.56
N HIS A 107 0.53 -14.78 -7.61
CA HIS A 107 1.02 -16.11 -7.20
C HIS A 107 2.16 -16.60 -8.10
N PHE A 108 2.06 -16.42 -9.41
CA PHE A 108 3.14 -16.72 -10.36
C PHE A 108 4.41 -15.94 -10.05
N THR A 109 4.28 -14.64 -9.76
CA THR A 109 5.43 -13.80 -9.38
C THR A 109 6.13 -14.33 -8.13
N ARG A 110 5.38 -14.82 -7.15
CA ARG A 110 5.94 -15.38 -5.90
C ARG A 110 6.61 -16.73 -6.13
N LEU A 111 6.02 -17.60 -6.95
CA LEU A 111 6.63 -18.87 -7.35
C LEU A 111 7.89 -18.63 -8.19
N SER A 112 7.82 -17.77 -9.17
CA SER A 112 8.98 -17.38 -9.99
C SER A 112 10.15 -16.87 -9.13
N ALA A 113 9.88 -16.14 -8.04
CA ALA A 113 10.92 -15.66 -7.14
C ALA A 113 11.67 -16.82 -6.44
N LEU A 114 10.99 -17.91 -6.13
CA LEU A 114 11.63 -19.13 -5.59
C LEU A 114 12.57 -19.76 -6.60
N TRP A 115 12.08 -19.97 -7.84
CA TRP A 115 12.92 -20.56 -8.91
C TRP A 115 14.12 -19.70 -9.25
N ARG A 116 13.98 -18.39 -9.35
CA ARG A 116 15.08 -17.44 -9.57
C ARG A 116 16.17 -17.51 -8.50
N HIS A 117 15.82 -17.90 -7.28
CA HIS A 117 16.78 -18.10 -6.22
C HIS A 117 17.60 -19.40 -6.43
N TYR A 118 16.97 -20.47 -6.93
CA TYR A 118 17.59 -21.78 -7.06
C TYR A 118 18.26 -22.03 -8.41
N GLU A 119 17.88 -21.30 -9.47
CA GLU A 119 18.41 -21.43 -10.81
C GLU A 119 19.92 -21.12 -10.89
N PRO A 120 20.45 -20.02 -10.32
CA PRO A 120 21.89 -19.71 -10.39
C PRO A 120 22.78 -20.70 -9.65
N ILE A 121 22.23 -21.43 -8.67
CA ILE A 121 22.98 -22.46 -7.91
C ILE A 121 22.79 -23.87 -8.48
N GLY A 122 22.15 -23.99 -9.65
CA GLY A 122 22.00 -25.24 -10.38
C GLY A 122 21.09 -26.29 -9.73
N LYS A 123 20.12 -25.86 -8.92
CA LYS A 123 19.14 -26.75 -8.29
C LYS A 123 17.89 -26.95 -9.15
N VAL A 124 17.65 -26.05 -10.09
CA VAL A 124 16.62 -26.12 -11.14
C VAL A 124 17.25 -25.70 -12.46
N ASP A 125 16.73 -26.22 -13.57
CA ASP A 125 17.27 -26.00 -14.90
C ASP A 125 16.62 -24.80 -15.59
N ARG A 126 15.33 -24.55 -15.30
CA ARG A 126 14.54 -23.43 -15.81
C ARG A 126 13.42 -23.05 -14.86
N ASN A 127 12.93 -21.87 -15.01
CA ASN A 127 11.81 -21.34 -14.24
C ASN A 127 10.48 -21.52 -15.01
N PRO A 128 9.56 -22.41 -14.59
CA PRO A 128 8.29 -22.66 -15.30
C PRO A 128 7.28 -21.52 -15.19
N PHE A 129 7.50 -20.55 -14.26
CA PHE A 129 6.59 -19.43 -14.01
C PHE A 129 6.98 -18.15 -14.75
N VAL A 130 7.95 -18.23 -15.66
CA VAL A 130 8.32 -17.13 -16.58
C VAL A 130 7.94 -17.48 -18.01
N GLY A 131 7.90 -16.46 -18.90
CA GLY A 131 7.50 -16.65 -20.31
C GLY A 131 6.03 -16.32 -20.54
N GLY A 132 5.49 -16.57 -21.70
CA GLY A 132 4.24 -16.12 -22.30
C GLY A 132 2.91 -16.34 -21.58
N TRP A 133 2.90 -16.44 -20.25
CA TRP A 133 1.69 -16.59 -19.45
C TRP A 133 0.76 -15.40 -19.60
N LYS A 134 -0.44 -15.64 -20.10
CA LYS A 134 -1.51 -14.63 -20.22
C LYS A 134 -2.42 -14.70 -18.99
N PHE A 135 -2.69 -13.55 -18.39
CA PHE A 135 -3.63 -13.41 -17.27
C PHE A 135 -4.64 -12.31 -17.63
N ASP A 136 -5.91 -12.56 -17.38
CA ASP A 136 -6.89 -11.49 -17.44
C ASP A 136 -6.67 -10.55 -16.23
N THR A 137 -5.95 -9.49 -16.49
CA THR A 137 -5.65 -8.47 -15.48
C THR A 137 -6.59 -7.28 -15.55
N THR A 138 -7.62 -7.35 -16.38
CA THR A 138 -8.66 -6.34 -16.48
C THR A 138 -9.29 -6.16 -15.10
N ALA A 139 -9.18 -4.95 -14.56
CA ALA A 139 -9.68 -4.67 -13.24
C ALA A 139 -11.22 -4.69 -13.27
N LYS A 140 -11.85 -5.68 -12.64
CA LYS A 140 -13.31 -5.72 -12.46
C LYS A 140 -13.81 -4.49 -11.69
N THR A 141 -12.96 -3.92 -10.83
CA THR A 141 -13.25 -2.70 -10.08
C THR A 141 -12.07 -1.75 -10.22
N GLN A 142 -12.19 -0.78 -11.12
CA GLN A 142 -11.24 0.30 -11.25
C GLN A 142 -11.34 1.22 -10.03
N ARG A 143 -10.20 1.60 -9.43
CA ARG A 143 -10.20 2.61 -8.35
C ARG A 143 -10.57 3.96 -8.96
N ILE A 144 -11.62 4.57 -8.42
CA ILE A 144 -12.11 5.87 -8.89
C ILE A 144 -11.92 6.95 -7.82
N ARG A 145 -11.99 8.18 -8.26
CA ARG A 145 -11.86 9.37 -7.43
C ARG A 145 -13.11 9.57 -6.57
N TRP A 146 -12.96 10.28 -5.47
CA TRP A 146 -14.08 10.82 -4.69
C TRP A 146 -14.78 11.92 -5.50
N SER A 147 -16.09 11.81 -5.67
CA SER A 147 -16.93 12.89 -6.24
C SER A 147 -17.27 13.92 -5.17
N ASN A 148 -17.79 15.06 -5.57
CA ASN A 148 -18.30 16.06 -4.62
C ASN A 148 -19.44 15.49 -3.78
N ASP A 149 -20.35 14.70 -4.35
CA ASP A 149 -21.46 14.08 -3.62
C ASP A 149 -20.96 13.09 -2.54
N ASP A 150 -19.90 12.32 -2.84
CA ASP A 150 -19.27 11.46 -1.84
C ASP A 150 -18.67 12.28 -0.68
N LEU A 151 -17.99 13.39 -1.01
CA LEU A 151 -17.38 14.28 -0.03
C LEU A 151 -18.44 14.98 0.83
N ILE A 152 -19.54 15.44 0.22
CA ILE A 152 -20.70 15.99 0.94
C ILE A 152 -21.27 14.92 1.88
N THR A 153 -21.48 13.71 1.39
CA THR A 153 -21.97 12.60 2.20
C THR A 153 -21.03 12.29 3.37
N LEU A 154 -19.72 12.31 3.13
CA LEU A 154 -18.72 12.02 4.17
C LEU A 154 -18.72 13.08 5.28
N ILE A 155 -18.80 14.37 4.93
CA ILE A 155 -18.76 15.48 5.90
C ILE A 155 -20.10 15.71 6.61
N ALA A 156 -21.21 15.32 5.99
CA ALA A 156 -22.55 15.44 6.58
C ALA A 156 -22.82 14.42 7.68
N ASN A 157 -22.04 13.35 7.74
CA ASN A 157 -22.24 12.26 8.68
C ASN A 157 -21.15 12.22 9.76
N PRO A 158 -21.47 12.12 11.05
CA PRO A 158 -20.51 12.03 12.12
C PRO A 158 -19.76 10.69 12.06
N TRP A 159 -18.50 10.72 12.48
CA TRP A 159 -17.68 9.51 12.60
C TRP A 159 -18.22 8.61 13.72
N PRO A 160 -18.62 7.36 13.44
CA PRO A 160 -19.38 6.56 14.40
C PRO A 160 -18.53 5.71 15.36
N PHE A 161 -17.20 5.78 15.26
CA PHE A 161 -16.31 4.92 16.04
C PHE A 161 -15.66 5.68 17.20
N GLN A 162 -15.71 5.09 18.39
CA GLN A 162 -15.11 5.70 19.58
C GLN A 162 -13.61 5.45 19.74
N THR A 163 -13.08 4.40 19.08
CA THR A 163 -11.65 4.06 19.15
C THR A 163 -10.74 5.13 18.53
N ILE A 164 -11.26 5.92 17.62
CA ILE A 164 -10.58 7.03 16.97
C ILE A 164 -11.52 8.23 17.06
N SER A 165 -11.03 9.35 17.54
CA SER A 165 -11.84 10.56 17.71
C SER A 165 -12.26 11.16 16.36
N GLN A 166 -13.39 11.89 16.36
CA GLN A 166 -13.84 12.67 15.19
C GLN A 166 -12.75 13.63 14.71
N ALA A 167 -12.02 14.26 15.64
CA ALA A 167 -10.93 15.18 15.30
C ALA A 167 -9.77 14.46 14.60
N THR A 168 -9.36 13.28 15.06
CA THR A 168 -8.33 12.47 14.41
C THR A 168 -8.79 12.02 13.02
N PHE A 169 -10.02 11.52 12.89
CA PHE A 169 -10.60 11.14 11.62
C PHE A 169 -10.57 12.32 10.64
N GLY A 170 -11.11 13.47 11.03
CA GLY A 170 -11.21 14.65 10.18
C GLY A 170 -9.83 15.18 9.75
N LEU A 171 -8.87 15.16 10.66
CA LEU A 171 -7.51 15.62 10.35
C LEU A 171 -6.77 14.68 9.40
N ILE A 172 -6.90 13.35 9.56
CA ILE A 172 -6.32 12.36 8.64
C ILE A 172 -6.91 12.52 7.24
N VAL A 173 -8.23 12.64 7.13
CA VAL A 173 -8.92 12.85 5.85
C VAL A 173 -8.56 14.21 5.25
N GLY A 174 -8.49 15.25 6.08
CA GLY A 174 -8.08 16.60 5.67
C GLY A 174 -6.66 16.61 5.07
N ILE A 175 -5.69 16.05 5.78
CA ILE A 175 -4.31 15.93 5.28
C ILE A 175 -4.31 15.14 3.96
N ALA A 176 -4.98 14.00 3.88
CA ALA A 176 -5.03 13.21 2.66
C ALA A 176 -5.64 13.96 1.48
N SER A 177 -6.71 14.73 1.72
CA SER A 177 -7.44 15.45 0.67
C SER A 177 -6.63 16.61 0.09
N TYR A 178 -5.81 17.28 0.87
CA TYR A 178 -5.01 18.41 0.39
C TYR A 178 -3.59 18.04 -0.06
N THR A 179 -3.02 16.96 0.49
CA THR A 179 -1.62 16.61 0.22
C THR A 179 -1.45 15.35 -0.64
N GLY A 180 -2.46 14.52 -0.73
CA GLY A 180 -2.34 13.20 -1.37
C GLY A 180 -1.37 12.25 -0.66
N MET A 181 -0.98 12.51 0.59
CA MET A 181 -0.13 11.60 1.37
C MET A 181 -0.78 10.23 1.53
N ARG A 182 0.06 9.20 1.66
CA ARG A 182 -0.42 7.83 1.90
C ARG A 182 -0.96 7.69 3.33
N GLU A 183 -1.97 6.87 3.50
CA GLU A 183 -2.65 6.66 4.80
C GLU A 183 -1.66 6.35 5.94
N GLU A 184 -0.72 5.44 5.72
CA GLU A 184 0.28 5.09 6.73
C GLU A 184 1.29 6.22 6.99
N GLU A 185 1.65 7.01 5.99
CA GLU A 185 2.49 8.21 6.16
C GLU A 185 1.82 9.18 7.14
N ILE A 186 0.51 9.45 6.96
CA ILE A 186 -0.26 10.35 7.82
C ILE A 186 -0.40 9.76 9.23
N CYS A 187 -0.81 8.50 9.35
CA CYS A 187 -1.05 7.87 10.64
C CYS A 187 0.21 7.71 11.49
N ARG A 188 1.39 7.69 10.87
CA ARG A 188 2.69 7.59 11.53
C ARG A 188 3.35 8.93 11.84
N LEU A 189 2.74 10.05 11.50
CA LEU A 189 3.32 11.36 11.78
C LEU A 189 3.74 11.48 13.25
N ARG A 190 4.97 11.90 13.44
CA ARG A 190 5.55 12.30 14.71
C ARG A 190 5.41 13.81 14.87
N PRO A 191 5.31 14.34 16.07
CA PRO A 191 5.28 15.80 16.26
C PRO A 191 6.47 16.51 15.61
N GLN A 192 7.64 15.87 15.55
CA GLN A 192 8.86 16.39 14.94
C GLN A 192 8.82 16.45 13.42
N ASP A 193 7.86 15.77 12.78
CA ASP A 193 7.70 15.81 11.34
C ASP A 193 6.97 17.09 10.88
N ILE A 194 6.39 17.86 11.80
CA ILE A 194 5.78 19.16 11.52
C ILE A 194 6.81 20.23 11.89
N ILE A 195 7.39 20.88 10.87
CA ILE A 195 8.46 21.86 11.04
C ILE A 195 8.24 23.06 10.13
N GLN A 196 8.91 24.15 10.45
CA GLN A 196 8.97 25.33 9.62
C GLN A 196 10.28 25.35 8.82
N ILE A 197 10.20 25.55 7.52
CA ILE A 197 11.33 25.68 6.60
C ILE A 197 11.15 26.98 5.83
N GLN A 198 12.07 27.94 5.95
CA GLN A 198 11.98 29.23 5.27
C GLN A 198 10.60 29.88 5.44
N ASP A 199 10.11 29.96 6.67
CA ASP A 199 8.79 30.52 7.04
C ASP A 199 7.56 29.73 6.51
N VAL A 200 7.75 28.58 5.90
CA VAL A 200 6.68 27.69 5.43
C VAL A 200 6.52 26.51 6.37
N TRP A 201 5.34 26.31 6.93
CA TRP A 201 5.03 25.11 7.69
C TRP A 201 4.89 23.89 6.77
N CYS A 202 5.56 22.81 7.12
CA CYS A 202 5.67 21.60 6.30
C CYS A 202 5.46 20.34 7.12
N ILE A 203 4.98 19.29 6.45
CA ILE A 203 5.12 17.91 6.89
C ILE A 203 6.34 17.32 6.21
N VAL A 204 7.26 16.73 6.96
CA VAL A 204 8.41 15.99 6.43
C VAL A 204 8.12 14.49 6.50
N VAL A 205 8.02 13.86 5.35
CA VAL A 205 7.93 12.40 5.23
C VAL A 205 9.34 11.85 5.18
N GLN A 206 9.77 11.21 6.24
CA GLN A 206 11.15 10.75 6.41
C GLN A 206 11.23 9.37 7.08
N VAL A 207 12.41 8.78 7.06
CA VAL A 207 12.71 7.54 7.78
C VAL A 207 12.55 7.76 9.29
N HIS A 208 11.78 6.89 9.92
CA HIS A 208 11.68 6.86 11.38
C HIS A 208 12.53 5.72 11.93
N ARG A 209 13.58 6.07 12.68
CA ARG A 209 14.39 5.08 13.39
C ARG A 209 13.59 4.45 14.53
N ALA A 210 13.83 3.15 14.77
CA ALA A 210 13.26 2.45 15.90
C ALA A 210 13.71 3.05 17.23
N HIS A 211 12.83 3.04 18.22
CA HIS A 211 13.25 3.22 19.60
C HIS A 211 13.87 1.90 20.11
N LYS A 212 14.81 1.98 21.06
CA LYS A 212 15.51 0.80 21.61
C LYS A 212 14.54 -0.28 22.10
N ASP A 213 13.47 0.14 22.76
CA ASP A 213 12.46 -0.76 23.35
C ASP A 213 11.26 -1.02 22.43
N ALA A 214 11.27 -0.48 21.21
CA ALA A 214 10.16 -0.58 20.24
C ALA A 214 10.68 -0.72 18.80
N PRO A 215 11.35 -1.85 18.47
CA PRO A 215 11.95 -2.03 17.14
C PRO A 215 10.93 -2.00 16.00
N TRP A 216 9.65 -2.30 16.27
CA TRP A 216 8.53 -2.22 15.31
C TRP A 216 8.14 -0.78 14.94
N GLU A 217 8.65 0.22 15.64
CA GLU A 217 8.46 1.64 15.30
C GLU A 217 9.33 2.07 14.11
N ALA A 218 10.35 1.29 13.74
CA ALA A 218 11.10 1.55 12.53
C ALA A 218 10.18 1.61 11.32
N TRP A 219 10.37 2.61 10.51
CA TRP A 219 9.57 2.78 9.31
C TRP A 219 10.30 3.57 8.25
N ASP A 220 10.20 3.10 7.02
CA ASP A 220 10.71 3.77 5.84
C ASP A 220 9.56 4.08 4.90
N PRO A 221 9.59 5.22 4.21
CA PRO A 221 8.72 5.45 3.06
C PRO A 221 8.79 4.29 2.08
N LYS A 222 7.67 4.02 1.39
CA LYS A 222 7.56 2.86 0.49
C LYS A 222 8.58 2.86 -0.64
N THR A 223 8.99 4.03 -1.08
CA THR A 223 9.96 4.28 -2.15
C THR A 223 10.91 5.38 -1.72
N GLU A 224 12.07 5.48 -2.33
CA GLU A 224 13.03 6.55 -2.07
C GLU A 224 12.40 7.94 -2.31
N ALA A 225 11.67 8.12 -3.42
CA ALA A 225 10.89 9.32 -3.69
C ALA A 225 9.75 9.57 -2.67
N GLY A 226 9.45 8.61 -1.82
CA GLY A 226 8.49 8.77 -0.72
C GLY A 226 8.97 9.69 0.38
N ALA A 227 10.30 9.80 0.61
CA ALA A 227 10.90 10.79 1.50
C ALA A 227 10.79 12.16 0.83
N ARG A 228 10.11 13.11 1.47
CA ARG A 228 9.81 14.42 0.86
C ARG A 228 9.31 15.45 1.85
N ILE A 229 9.33 16.69 1.41
CA ILE A 229 8.73 17.82 2.12
C ILE A 229 7.35 18.10 1.50
N VAL A 230 6.35 18.30 2.34
CA VAL A 230 4.97 18.60 1.95
C VAL A 230 4.55 19.91 2.64
N PRO A 231 4.60 21.06 1.97
CA PRO A 231 4.11 22.31 2.53
C PRO A 231 2.63 22.27 2.87
N LEU A 232 2.25 22.95 3.94
CA LEU A 232 0.87 23.05 4.37
C LEU A 232 0.19 24.25 3.71
N CYS A 233 -0.97 24.02 3.11
CA CYS A 233 -1.87 25.08 2.62
C CYS A 233 -2.67 25.67 3.79
N GLN A 234 -3.25 26.85 3.59
CA GLN A 234 -4.00 27.56 4.62
C GLN A 234 -5.14 26.73 5.25
N PRO A 235 -5.98 25.99 4.50
CA PRO A 235 -7.01 25.16 5.12
C PRO A 235 -6.48 24.13 6.12
N LEU A 236 -5.27 23.59 5.92
CA LEU A 236 -4.64 22.67 6.88
C LEU A 236 -4.08 23.42 8.10
N LEU A 237 -3.52 24.61 7.91
CA LEU A 237 -3.07 25.46 9.03
C LEU A 237 -4.26 25.84 9.93
N ASP A 238 -5.39 26.19 9.35
CA ASP A 238 -6.61 26.60 10.07
C ASP A 238 -7.23 25.47 10.91
N THR A 239 -6.82 24.20 10.69
CA THR A 239 -7.24 23.07 11.53
C THR A 239 -6.63 23.09 12.93
N GLY A 240 -5.54 23.84 13.15
CA GLY A 240 -4.73 23.79 14.36
C GLY A 240 -3.74 22.63 14.39
N LEU A 241 -3.33 22.12 13.22
CA LEU A 241 -2.38 21.02 13.08
C LEU A 241 -1.01 21.37 13.69
N VAL A 242 -0.54 22.60 13.49
CA VAL A 242 0.74 23.08 14.02
C VAL A 242 0.71 23.14 15.54
N GLU A 243 -0.34 23.75 16.10
CA GLU A 243 -0.53 23.86 17.56
C GLU A 243 -0.70 22.47 18.21
N MET A 244 -1.34 21.54 17.50
CA MET A 244 -1.43 20.14 17.93
C MET A 244 -0.05 19.49 17.99
N ALA A 245 0.79 19.71 16.99
CA ALA A 245 2.16 19.19 16.94
C ALA A 245 3.02 19.79 18.05
N GLU A 246 2.97 21.10 18.27
CA GLU A 246 3.71 21.77 19.34
C GLU A 246 3.28 21.27 20.73
N ARG A 247 1.97 21.16 20.99
CA ARG A 247 1.47 20.53 22.23
C ARG A 247 1.96 19.10 22.41
N ALA A 248 1.99 18.33 21.33
CA ALA A 248 2.46 16.94 21.36
C ALA A 248 3.98 16.85 21.63
N LYS A 249 4.79 17.79 21.08
CA LYS A 249 6.22 17.92 21.39
C LYS A 249 6.43 18.23 22.87
N ASN A 250 5.73 19.22 23.42
CA ASN A 250 5.82 19.62 24.82
C ASN A 250 5.43 18.48 25.76
N GLN A 251 4.47 17.64 25.35
CA GLN A 251 4.06 16.43 26.07
C GLN A 251 4.97 15.22 25.81
N ARG A 252 6.05 15.37 25.04
CA ARG A 252 6.99 14.31 24.65
C ARG A 252 6.29 13.09 24.03
N ARG A 253 5.20 13.33 23.30
CA ARG A 253 4.50 12.25 22.59
C ARG A 253 5.35 11.74 21.44
N ARG A 254 5.34 10.43 21.24
CA ARG A 254 6.04 9.81 20.10
C ARG A 254 5.31 10.03 18.79
N TYR A 255 3.98 10.10 18.82
CA TYR A 255 3.12 10.22 17.63
C TYR A 255 2.12 11.37 17.79
N LEU A 256 1.77 11.97 16.65
CA LEU A 256 0.82 13.07 16.60
C LEU A 256 -0.58 12.61 17.01
N PHE A 257 -1.04 11.48 16.45
CA PHE A 257 -2.35 10.89 16.75
C PHE A 257 -2.23 9.88 17.90
N LYS A 258 -2.73 10.25 19.07
CA LYS A 258 -2.62 9.44 20.31
C LYS A 258 -3.55 8.22 20.33
N ASP A 259 -4.64 8.29 19.57
CA ASP A 259 -5.72 7.29 19.49
C ASP A 259 -5.52 6.26 18.37
N LEU A 260 -4.34 6.25 17.75
CA LEU A 260 -3.92 5.22 16.81
C LEU A 260 -2.89 4.29 17.45
N ASP A 261 -3.14 2.98 17.36
CA ASP A 261 -2.21 1.95 17.82
C ASP A 261 -1.61 1.15 16.67
N PHE A 262 -0.50 0.47 16.97
CA PHE A 262 0.11 -0.47 16.04
C PHE A 262 -0.71 -1.75 15.93
N THR A 263 -1.00 -2.17 14.71
CA THR A 263 -1.83 -3.35 14.46
C THR A 263 -1.36 -4.18 13.28
N GLY A 264 -1.76 -5.46 13.31
CA GLY A 264 -1.44 -6.42 12.25
C GLY A 264 0.02 -6.89 12.28
N MET A 265 0.35 -7.81 11.38
CA MET A 265 1.69 -8.43 11.33
C MET A 265 2.80 -7.42 11.00
N ASP A 266 2.49 -6.38 10.23
CA ASP A 266 3.45 -5.36 9.83
C ASP A 266 3.49 -4.17 10.80
N MET A 267 2.83 -4.26 11.94
CA MET A 267 2.77 -3.20 12.95
C MET A 267 2.43 -1.84 12.31
N LYS A 268 1.28 -1.75 11.63
CA LYS A 268 0.81 -0.52 11.00
C LYS A 268 -0.02 0.31 11.96
N ARG A 269 0.17 1.62 11.95
CA ARG A 269 -0.67 2.57 12.70
C ARG A 269 -1.98 2.88 11.99
N SER A 270 -2.01 2.75 10.66
CA SER A 270 -3.25 2.94 9.88
C SER A 270 -4.25 1.79 10.00
N GLY A 271 -3.88 0.66 10.60
CA GLY A 271 -4.68 -0.56 10.48
C GLY A 271 -6.10 -0.48 11.08
N ILE A 272 -6.28 0.17 12.23
CA ILE A 272 -7.61 0.40 12.82
C ILE A 272 -8.36 1.44 11.99
N PHE A 273 -7.70 2.55 11.66
CA PHE A 273 -8.29 3.62 10.86
C PHE A 273 -8.81 3.09 9.52
N GLN A 274 -8.01 2.32 8.79
CA GLN A 274 -8.39 1.74 7.50
C GLN A 274 -9.64 0.85 7.58
N ARG A 275 -9.74 0.01 8.61
CA ARG A 275 -10.92 -0.85 8.82
C ARG A 275 -12.16 -0.01 9.12
N ASN A 276 -12.03 0.94 10.04
CA ASN A 276 -13.14 1.82 10.43
C ASN A 276 -13.59 2.70 9.28
N PHE A 277 -12.64 3.29 8.53
CA PHE A 277 -12.93 4.10 7.33
C PHE A 277 -13.67 3.29 6.26
N SER A 278 -13.21 2.06 5.98
CA SER A 278 -13.87 1.17 5.04
C SER A 278 -15.30 0.80 5.47
N SER A 279 -15.49 0.55 6.78
CA SER A 279 -16.82 0.29 7.35
C SER A 279 -17.72 1.53 7.28
N PHE A 280 -17.18 2.69 7.63
CA PHE A 280 -17.92 3.96 7.61
C PHE A 280 -18.44 4.29 6.22
N LYS A 281 -17.55 4.36 5.22
CA LYS A 281 -17.97 4.62 3.85
C LYS A 281 -18.99 3.61 3.30
N SER A 282 -18.86 2.32 3.71
CA SER A 282 -19.80 1.28 3.31
C SER A 282 -21.20 1.51 3.90
N ARG A 283 -21.29 1.97 5.17
CA ARG A 283 -22.56 2.38 5.80
C ARG A 283 -23.20 3.58 5.12
N LEU A 284 -22.37 4.47 4.55
CA LEU A 284 -22.84 5.63 3.79
C LEU A 284 -23.22 5.29 2.33
N GLY A 285 -23.17 4.02 1.94
CA GLY A 285 -23.47 3.61 0.55
C GLY A 285 -22.38 3.96 -0.46
N ILE A 286 -21.21 4.42 -0.01
CA ILE A 286 -20.10 4.78 -0.89
C ILE A 286 -19.45 3.50 -1.43
N GLY A 287 -19.30 3.40 -2.74
CA GLY A 287 -18.88 2.20 -3.45
C GLY A 287 -17.49 1.68 -3.06
N ARG A 288 -17.27 0.38 -3.33
CA ARG A 288 -15.99 -0.31 -3.00
C ARG A 288 -14.80 0.20 -3.81
N GLU A 289 -15.03 0.77 -4.97
CA GLU A 289 -14.04 1.34 -5.88
C GLU A 289 -13.39 2.59 -5.30
N LYS A 290 -14.04 3.31 -4.40
CA LYS A 290 -13.52 4.47 -3.68
C LYS A 290 -12.86 4.02 -2.38
N VAL A 291 -11.59 4.25 -2.26
CA VAL A 291 -10.78 3.87 -1.08
C VAL A 291 -10.07 5.10 -0.53
N PHE A 292 -9.45 5.00 0.65
CA PHE A 292 -8.69 6.12 1.21
C PHE A 292 -7.62 6.64 0.22
N HIS A 293 -6.91 5.74 -0.45
CA HIS A 293 -5.92 6.11 -1.47
C HIS A 293 -6.50 6.90 -2.66
N SER A 294 -7.82 6.87 -2.86
CA SER A 294 -8.49 7.67 -3.89
C SER A 294 -8.38 9.18 -3.63
N PHE A 295 -8.15 9.65 -2.39
CA PHE A 295 -7.81 11.05 -2.13
C PHE A 295 -6.53 11.46 -2.87
N ARG A 296 -5.51 10.60 -2.89
CA ARG A 296 -4.29 10.86 -3.66
C ARG A 296 -4.56 10.96 -5.16
N HIS A 297 -5.48 10.15 -5.70
CA HIS A 297 -5.91 10.28 -7.09
C HIS A 297 -6.63 11.61 -7.34
N ASN A 298 -7.44 12.08 -6.38
CA ASN A 298 -8.08 13.40 -6.48
C ASN A 298 -7.03 14.51 -6.55
N VAL A 299 -6.07 14.53 -5.61
CA VAL A 299 -5.01 15.53 -5.57
C VAL A 299 -4.17 15.50 -6.86
N SER A 300 -3.69 14.33 -7.26
CA SER A 300 -2.90 14.16 -8.48
C SER A 300 -3.63 14.68 -9.72
N THR A 301 -4.91 14.35 -9.88
CA THR A 301 -5.68 14.81 -11.04
C THR A 301 -5.96 16.32 -10.98
N LYS A 302 -6.31 16.86 -9.82
CA LYS A 302 -6.55 18.31 -9.68
C LYS A 302 -5.30 19.11 -10.03
N LEU A 303 -4.14 18.74 -9.49
CA LEU A 303 -2.88 19.42 -9.76
C LEU A 303 -2.45 19.30 -11.23
N ARG A 304 -2.62 18.11 -11.85
CA ARG A 304 -2.28 17.92 -13.27
C ARG A 304 -3.22 18.66 -14.22
N ASN A 305 -4.50 18.79 -13.88
CA ASN A 305 -5.43 19.58 -14.67
C ASN A 305 -5.04 21.08 -14.66
N ILE A 306 -4.56 21.62 -13.53
CA ILE A 306 -4.03 22.99 -13.46
C ILE A 306 -2.78 23.12 -14.36
N HIS A 307 -1.90 22.13 -14.35
CA HIS A 307 -0.70 22.10 -15.20
C HIS A 307 -1.07 22.07 -16.69
N GLU A 308 -1.97 21.16 -17.11
CA GLU A 308 -2.39 20.98 -18.50
C GLU A 308 -3.07 22.23 -19.08
N HIS A 309 -3.85 22.93 -18.27
CA HIS A 309 -4.53 24.17 -18.68
C HIS A 309 -3.66 25.43 -18.54
N GLY A 310 -2.45 25.29 -18.00
CA GLY A 310 -1.50 26.40 -17.88
C GLY A 310 -1.84 27.46 -16.83
N ASP A 311 -2.90 27.29 -16.08
CA ASP A 311 -3.48 28.31 -15.18
C ASP A 311 -2.62 28.59 -13.93
N GLY A 312 -1.75 27.69 -13.53
CA GLY A 312 -1.03 27.80 -12.28
C GLY A 312 0.47 27.96 -12.42
N GLY A 313 1.05 27.80 -13.60
CA GLY A 313 2.50 27.78 -13.78
C GLY A 313 3.19 26.64 -13.01
N LEU A 314 2.45 25.55 -12.70
CA LEU A 314 3.00 24.39 -12.02
C LEU A 314 3.77 23.50 -13.00
N ARG A 315 4.94 23.02 -12.59
CA ARG A 315 5.70 22.01 -13.32
C ARG A 315 5.32 20.62 -12.86
N GLU A 316 5.26 19.65 -13.78
CA GLU A 316 4.94 18.27 -13.45
C GLU A 316 5.94 17.67 -12.44
N SER A 317 7.22 18.04 -12.54
CA SER A 317 8.24 17.62 -11.58
C SER A 317 7.92 18.09 -10.14
N TRP A 318 7.41 19.29 -9.95
CA TRP A 318 7.03 19.80 -8.63
C TRP A 318 5.82 19.03 -8.06
N ILE A 319 4.87 18.67 -8.94
CA ILE A 319 3.71 17.85 -8.56
C ILE A 319 4.17 16.45 -8.15
N ASP A 320 5.11 15.85 -8.88
CA ASP A 320 5.65 14.53 -8.56
C ASP A 320 6.46 14.55 -7.27
N ASP A 321 7.27 15.58 -7.04
CA ASP A 321 8.01 15.76 -5.79
C ASP A 321 7.06 15.94 -4.59
N PHE A 322 6.02 16.77 -4.73
CA PHE A 322 5.01 16.98 -3.71
C PHE A 322 4.26 15.68 -3.37
N LEU A 323 3.89 14.89 -4.38
CA LEU A 323 3.21 13.62 -4.20
C LEU A 323 4.15 12.48 -3.80
N GLY A 324 5.45 12.57 -4.06
CA GLY A 324 6.41 11.47 -3.91
C GLY A 324 6.15 10.37 -4.94
N HIS A 325 6.06 10.75 -6.22
CA HIS A 325 6.07 9.85 -7.36
C HIS A 325 7.52 9.69 -7.87
N GLU A 326 7.86 8.49 -8.31
CA GLU A 326 9.08 8.28 -9.07
C GLU A 326 8.85 8.89 -10.46
N GLY A 327 9.48 10.03 -10.75
CA GLY A 327 9.39 10.67 -12.06
C GLY A 327 10.04 9.81 -13.13
N LEU A 328 9.48 9.78 -14.34
CA LEU A 328 10.00 9.04 -15.50
C LEU A 328 11.44 9.43 -15.88
N ASN A 329 11.92 10.59 -15.43
CA ASN A 329 13.21 11.19 -15.80
C ASN A 329 14.16 11.40 -14.61
N LYS A 330 13.98 10.73 -13.47
CA LYS A 330 14.98 10.83 -12.38
C LYS A 330 16.22 10.04 -12.81
N SER A 331 17.25 10.78 -13.22
CA SER A 331 18.60 10.24 -13.35
C SER A 331 19.07 9.72 -12.00
N VAL A 332 19.90 8.67 -12.02
CA VAL A 332 20.44 7.93 -10.86
C VAL A 332 21.22 8.83 -9.85
N GLY A 333 21.33 10.13 -10.10
CA GLY A 333 22.01 11.12 -9.27
C GLY A 333 21.12 11.99 -8.36
N ASN A 334 19.80 11.89 -8.45
CA ASN A 334 18.90 12.71 -7.62
C ASN A 334 18.50 11.98 -6.31
N THR A 335 19.46 11.69 -5.46
CA THR A 335 19.21 11.55 -4.03
C THR A 335 18.76 12.92 -3.56
N VAL A 336 17.50 13.06 -3.16
CA VAL A 336 16.94 14.32 -2.68
C VAL A 336 17.65 14.66 -1.37
N TYR A 337 18.70 15.47 -1.46
CA TYR A 337 19.14 16.26 -0.34
C TYR A 337 18.04 17.30 -0.12
N PHE A 338 17.50 17.40 1.11
CA PHE A 338 16.49 18.40 1.46
C PHE A 338 16.96 19.84 1.19
N ASP A 339 18.25 20.04 0.99
CA ASP A 339 18.89 21.33 0.70
C ASP A 339 18.66 21.84 -0.73
N ASP A 340 18.29 20.96 -1.68
CA ASP A 340 18.08 21.32 -3.10
C ASP A 340 16.61 21.54 -3.47
N VAL A 341 15.68 21.35 -2.53
CA VAL A 341 14.26 21.51 -2.79
C VAL A 341 13.84 22.96 -2.60
N ASP A 342 13.44 23.60 -3.71
CA ASP A 342 12.82 24.93 -3.61
C ASP A 342 11.43 24.84 -2.97
N ILE A 343 11.38 25.14 -1.69
CA ILE A 343 10.16 25.11 -0.87
C ILE A 343 9.09 26.05 -1.42
N THR A 344 9.47 27.14 -2.08
CA THR A 344 8.55 28.11 -2.68
C THR A 344 7.73 27.45 -3.80
N ASN A 345 8.40 26.65 -4.63
CA ASN A 345 7.72 25.93 -5.71
C ASN A 345 6.76 24.86 -5.16
N LEU A 346 7.17 24.11 -4.14
CA LEU A 346 6.29 23.14 -3.48
C LEU A 346 5.12 23.82 -2.76
N LYS A 347 5.35 24.99 -2.17
CA LYS A 347 4.28 25.78 -1.53
C LYS A 347 3.23 26.23 -2.56
N ARG A 348 3.67 26.66 -3.75
CA ARG A 348 2.74 26.96 -4.86
C ARG A 348 1.88 25.76 -5.24
N VAL A 349 2.47 24.56 -5.27
CA VAL A 349 1.70 23.33 -5.52
C VAL A 349 0.68 23.10 -4.40
N ALA A 350 1.07 23.23 -3.14
CA ALA A 350 0.16 23.06 -1.99
C ALA A 350 -1.00 24.07 -2.02
N ASP A 351 -0.71 25.36 -2.32
CA ASP A 351 -1.71 26.42 -2.36
C ASP A 351 -2.66 26.35 -3.55
N SER A 352 -2.26 25.65 -4.60
CA SER A 352 -3.13 25.37 -5.77
C SER A 352 -4.22 24.34 -5.45
N MET A 353 -4.11 23.64 -4.30
CA MET A 353 -5.15 22.70 -3.87
C MET A 353 -6.32 23.44 -3.24
N SER A 354 -7.48 23.34 -3.88
CA SER A 354 -8.73 23.89 -3.38
C SER A 354 -9.87 22.89 -3.42
N TYR A 355 -10.83 23.10 -2.55
CA TYR A 355 -12.11 22.38 -2.54
C TYR A 355 -13.26 23.38 -2.50
N PRO A 356 -14.47 22.99 -2.96
CA PRO A 356 -15.65 23.81 -2.78
C PRO A 356 -15.90 24.10 -1.28
N GLU A 357 -16.60 25.20 -1.01
CA GLU A 357 -16.85 25.73 0.34
C GLU A 357 -17.46 24.70 1.31
N PHE A 358 -18.26 23.75 0.79
CA PHE A 358 -18.81 22.69 1.64
C PHE A 358 -17.74 21.79 2.30
N TRP A 359 -16.50 21.72 1.75
CA TRP A 359 -15.41 20.89 2.29
C TRP A 359 -14.69 21.61 3.42
N ASP A 360 -15.37 21.80 4.53
CA ASP A 360 -14.86 22.45 5.75
C ASP A 360 -14.19 21.42 6.67
N LEU A 361 -12.88 21.55 6.84
CA LEU A 361 -12.10 20.65 7.68
C LEU A 361 -12.42 20.77 9.16
N LYS A 362 -12.82 21.97 9.65
CA LYS A 362 -13.22 22.14 11.06
C LYS A 362 -14.50 21.35 11.33
N ARG A 363 -15.48 21.44 10.43
CA ARG A 363 -16.70 20.62 10.50
C ARG A 363 -16.40 19.13 10.43
N LEU A 364 -15.49 18.72 9.53
CA LEU A 364 -15.07 17.32 9.40
C LEU A 364 -14.42 16.80 10.71
N MET A 365 -13.72 17.66 11.44
CA MET A 365 -13.13 17.40 12.75
C MET A 365 -14.14 17.47 13.92
N GLY A 366 -15.40 17.78 13.67
CA GLY A 366 -16.40 17.97 14.71
C GLY A 366 -16.21 19.24 15.55
N LYS A 367 -15.53 20.26 15.00
CA LYS A 367 -15.40 21.59 15.58
C LYS A 367 -16.49 22.48 14.97
N GLN A 368 -17.20 23.17 15.84
CA GLN A 368 -18.16 24.22 15.44
C GLN A 368 -17.44 25.53 15.19
#